data_29ede65929249c2aea0990c433623475
#
_entry.id   29ede65929249c2aea0990c433623475
#
_cell.length_a   1.000
_cell.length_b   1.000
_cell.length_c   1.000
_cell.angle_alpha   90.00
_cell.angle_beta   90.00
_cell.angle_gamma   90.00
#
_symmetry.space_group_name_H-M   'P 1'
#
loop_
_entity.id
_entity.type
_entity.pdbx_description
1 polymer ?
#
loop_
_entity_poly.entity_id
_entity_poly.type
_entity_poly.pdbx_seq_one_letter_code
_entity_poly.pdbx_strand_id
1 'polypeptide(L)'
;MLERKLRPAPPQPIPLASRKAAGASKSGPRNAPTSARLFVLDTNVLMHDPTSLFRFEEHDIYLPILTLEELDNNKKGVTEVARNARQASRFLDELVTTHTEQGGGDGISGGIPLEQKSNGAATGRLYLQTETITTTLPPSLANGKADNQILAVVMHLARLHPRRDVVLVSKDINMRIKARALGLAAEDYFNDKVLEDTELLYSGMEELPADFWEKHGKGIESWQQGGHTLYRITGPLVPSILTNEFAYLEPPGEAPFHAIVKEIHGRTALLSTLKDYSHQKNNVWGITSRNREQNFALNLLMNTDVDFVTLVGQAG
;
A
#
# COMPACT_ATOMS: atom_id res chain seq x y z
N MET A 1 -6.72 -61.93 17.07
CA MET A 1 -5.54 -61.06 16.92
C MET A 1 -5.89 -60.01 15.90
N LEU A 2 -6.26 -58.79 16.37
CA LEU A 2 -6.62 -57.65 15.54
C LEU A 2 -5.51 -56.62 15.71
N GLU A 3 -4.73 -56.38 14.67
CA GLU A 3 -3.68 -55.38 14.63
C GLU A 3 -4.27 -53.96 14.72
N ARG A 4 -3.90 -53.25 15.77
CA ARG A 4 -4.18 -51.82 15.96
C ARG A 4 -3.22 -51.00 15.09
N LYS A 5 -3.69 -50.46 13.95
CA LYS A 5 -2.99 -49.45 13.20
C LYS A 5 -2.86 -48.17 14.04
N LEU A 6 -1.64 -47.85 14.42
CA LEU A 6 -1.25 -46.59 15.07
C LEU A 6 -1.45 -45.40 14.09
N ARG A 7 -2.21 -44.39 14.51
CA ARG A 7 -2.35 -43.12 13.82
C ARG A 7 -1.04 -42.31 14.00
N PRO A 8 -0.54 -41.62 12.98
CA PRO A 8 0.60 -40.74 13.14
C PRO A 8 0.25 -39.53 14.04
N ALA A 9 1.20 -39.14 14.88
CA ALA A 9 1.07 -38.01 15.77
C ALA A 9 1.01 -36.68 14.98
N PRO A 10 0.31 -35.65 15.50
CA PRO A 10 0.25 -34.34 14.85
C PRO A 10 1.64 -33.65 14.90
N PRO A 11 1.97 -32.84 13.89
CA PRO A 11 3.23 -32.13 13.82
C PRO A 11 3.34 -31.12 14.96
N GLN A 12 4.51 -31.09 15.60
CA GLN A 12 4.84 -30.16 16.67
C GLN A 12 5.04 -28.73 16.12
N PRO A 13 4.63 -27.69 16.84
CA PRO A 13 4.85 -26.30 16.41
C PRO A 13 6.34 -25.95 16.43
N ILE A 14 6.82 -25.35 15.34
CA ILE A 14 8.19 -24.86 15.21
C ILE A 14 8.35 -23.67 16.17
N PRO A 15 9.38 -23.65 17.05
CA PRO A 15 9.60 -22.52 17.94
C PRO A 15 9.98 -21.26 17.16
N LEU A 16 9.27 -20.17 17.34
CA LEU A 16 9.69 -18.84 16.92
C LEU A 16 10.98 -18.47 17.67
N ALA A 17 12.10 -18.42 16.96
CA ALA A 17 13.35 -17.92 17.49
C ALA A 17 13.18 -16.44 17.88
N SER A 18 13.22 -16.17 19.19
CA SER A 18 13.31 -14.82 19.73
C SER A 18 14.60 -14.14 19.23
N ARG A 19 14.45 -13.14 18.38
CA ARG A 19 15.55 -12.23 18.04
C ARG A 19 15.87 -11.39 19.28
N LYS A 20 16.89 -11.81 20.03
CA LYS A 20 17.55 -10.96 21.01
C LYS A 20 18.19 -9.77 20.29
N ALA A 21 17.90 -8.57 20.79
CA ALA A 21 18.62 -7.36 20.43
C ALA A 21 20.11 -7.59 20.65
N ALA A 22 20.90 -7.61 19.58
CA ALA A 22 22.34 -7.67 19.64
C ALA A 22 22.87 -6.27 19.92
N GLY A 23 23.52 -6.15 21.08
CA GLY A 23 24.25 -4.98 21.49
C GLY A 23 25.41 -4.66 20.56
N ALA A 24 25.80 -3.40 20.58
CA ALA A 24 26.91 -2.81 19.87
C ALA A 24 28.15 -3.70 19.85
N SER A 25 28.60 -4.11 18.66
CA SER A 25 29.91 -4.72 18.46
C SER A 25 30.75 -3.88 17.51
N LYS A 26 31.82 -3.37 18.04
CA LYS A 26 33.14 -3.02 17.50
C LYS A 26 33.27 -2.92 15.96
N SER A 27 33.68 -1.71 15.54
CA SER A 27 34.21 -1.37 14.22
C SER A 27 35.15 -2.44 13.64
N GLY A 28 34.63 -3.21 12.68
CA GLY A 28 35.43 -3.90 11.67
C GLY A 28 35.84 -2.92 10.58
N PRO A 29 36.85 -3.24 9.72
CA PRO A 29 37.33 -2.32 8.72
C PRO A 29 36.18 -1.86 7.80
N ARG A 30 36.01 -0.55 7.65
CA ARG A 30 35.09 0.05 6.71
C ARG A 30 35.43 -0.49 5.33
N ASN A 31 34.53 -1.30 4.76
CA ASN A 31 34.57 -1.65 3.36
C ASN A 31 34.68 -0.36 2.52
N ALA A 32 35.42 -0.45 1.41
CA ALA A 32 35.55 0.61 0.43
C ALA A 32 34.16 1.23 0.12
N PRO A 33 34.08 2.54 -0.16
CA PRO A 33 32.81 3.21 -0.40
C PRO A 33 32.07 2.43 -1.48
N THR A 34 30.90 1.91 -1.15
CA THR A 34 29.97 1.33 -2.11
C THR A 34 29.73 2.41 -3.15
N SER A 35 30.13 2.15 -4.39
CA SER A 35 29.92 3.08 -5.51
C SER A 35 28.44 3.51 -5.51
N ALA A 36 28.19 4.80 -5.59
CA ALA A 36 26.82 5.34 -5.61
C ALA A 36 26.02 4.62 -6.71
N ARG A 37 24.86 4.07 -6.35
CA ARG A 37 23.96 3.37 -7.28
C ARG A 37 23.32 4.37 -8.23
N LEU A 38 22.84 3.89 -9.38
CA LEU A 38 22.04 4.68 -10.33
C LEU A 38 20.62 4.12 -10.36
N PHE A 39 19.67 4.87 -9.83
CA PHE A 39 18.27 4.51 -9.83
C PHE A 39 17.56 5.12 -11.04
N VAL A 40 16.97 4.27 -11.87
CA VAL A 40 16.13 4.69 -13.00
C VAL A 40 14.68 4.67 -12.50
N LEU A 41 14.06 5.85 -12.43
CA LEU A 41 12.71 5.96 -11.90
C LEU A 41 11.67 5.82 -13.01
N ASP A 42 10.69 4.97 -12.74
CA ASP A 42 9.47 4.88 -13.51
C ASP A 42 8.53 6.04 -13.14
N THR A 43 7.68 6.46 -14.07
CA THR A 43 6.74 7.57 -13.92
C THR A 43 5.79 7.38 -12.72
N ASN A 44 5.36 6.14 -12.47
CA ASN A 44 4.44 5.84 -11.39
C ASN A 44 5.02 6.16 -10.00
N VAL A 45 6.34 6.13 -9.83
CA VAL A 45 7.01 6.54 -8.58
C VAL A 45 6.80 8.02 -8.31
N LEU A 46 6.99 8.87 -9.33
CA LEU A 46 6.80 10.33 -9.20
C LEU A 46 5.34 10.73 -9.07
N MET A 47 4.44 10.01 -9.75
CA MET A 47 3.00 10.23 -9.64
C MET A 47 2.45 9.79 -8.29
N HIS A 48 3.14 8.85 -7.63
CA HIS A 48 2.83 8.40 -6.29
C HIS A 48 3.41 9.34 -5.22
N ASP A 49 4.71 9.64 -5.32
CA ASP A 49 5.42 10.53 -4.40
C ASP A 49 6.32 11.51 -5.17
N PRO A 50 5.87 12.76 -5.37
CA PRO A 50 6.67 13.78 -6.03
C PRO A 50 8.00 14.06 -5.33
N THR A 51 8.08 13.81 -4.00
CA THR A 51 9.28 14.02 -3.20
C THR A 51 10.27 12.87 -3.29
N SER A 52 9.93 11.80 -4.01
CA SER A 52 10.80 10.63 -4.21
C SER A 52 12.17 11.01 -4.78
N LEU A 53 12.24 12.08 -5.59
CA LEU A 53 13.49 12.63 -6.10
C LEU A 53 14.54 12.95 -5.01
N PHE A 54 14.10 13.18 -3.78
CA PHE A 54 14.96 13.59 -2.67
C PHE A 54 15.16 12.49 -1.62
N ARG A 55 14.79 11.24 -1.94
CA ARG A 55 14.80 10.13 -0.96
C ARG A 55 15.84 9.05 -1.23
N PHE A 56 16.69 9.24 -2.23
CA PHE A 56 17.72 8.26 -2.60
C PHE A 56 19.10 8.59 -2.02
N GLU A 57 19.14 9.44 -1.00
CA GLU A 57 20.35 9.77 -0.21
C GLU A 57 21.57 10.13 -1.09
N GLU A 58 22.67 9.36 -0.99
CA GLU A 58 23.91 9.56 -1.78
C GLU A 58 23.84 9.01 -3.21
N HIS A 59 22.72 8.42 -3.59
CA HIS A 59 22.59 7.74 -4.87
C HIS A 59 22.08 8.67 -5.96
N ASP A 60 22.46 8.37 -7.19
CA ASP A 60 22.05 9.14 -8.35
C ASP A 60 20.73 8.64 -8.94
N ILE A 61 19.98 9.56 -9.52
CA ILE A 61 18.71 9.30 -10.18
C ILE A 61 18.85 9.56 -11.68
N TYR A 62 18.27 8.69 -12.47
CA TYR A 62 18.11 8.86 -13.91
C TYR A 62 16.64 8.87 -14.30
N LEU A 63 16.22 9.90 -15.01
CA LEU A 63 14.87 10.01 -15.54
C LEU A 63 14.87 9.81 -17.06
N PRO A 64 14.22 8.73 -17.55
CA PRO A 64 13.92 8.57 -18.97
C PRO A 64 13.10 9.75 -19.50
N ILE A 65 13.30 10.14 -20.75
CA ILE A 65 12.51 11.22 -21.36
C ILE A 65 11.02 10.89 -21.38
N LEU A 66 10.70 9.63 -21.53
CA LEU A 66 9.32 9.13 -21.49
C LEU A 66 8.63 9.44 -20.16
N THR A 67 9.36 9.41 -19.05
CA THR A 67 8.84 9.77 -17.73
C THR A 67 8.33 11.22 -17.71
N LEU A 68 9.02 12.14 -18.40
CA LEU A 68 8.58 13.54 -18.50
C LEU A 68 7.33 13.68 -19.38
N GLU A 69 7.26 12.93 -20.49
CA GLU A 69 6.10 12.92 -21.39
C GLU A 69 4.86 12.36 -20.67
N GLU A 70 5.01 11.29 -19.92
CA GLU A 70 3.92 10.71 -19.14
C GLU A 70 3.46 11.61 -17.99
N LEU A 71 4.38 12.28 -17.30
CA LEU A 71 4.03 13.29 -16.31
C LEU A 71 3.18 14.40 -16.94
N ASP A 72 3.55 14.87 -18.14
CA ASP A 72 2.80 15.92 -18.85
C ASP A 72 1.37 15.46 -19.22
N ASN A 73 1.24 14.24 -19.70
CA ASN A 73 -0.06 13.65 -20.02
C ASN A 73 -0.98 13.51 -18.81
N ASN A 74 -0.42 13.27 -17.62
CA ASN A 74 -1.15 13.04 -16.38
C ASN A 74 -1.43 14.31 -15.54
N LYS A 75 -1.00 15.49 -15.97
CA LYS A 75 -1.23 16.77 -15.26
C LYS A 75 -2.67 17.25 -15.24
N LYS A 76 -3.54 16.69 -16.08
CA LYS A 76 -4.90 17.14 -16.29
C LYS A 76 -5.86 16.58 -15.22
N GLY A 77 -6.77 17.43 -14.73
CA GLY A 77 -7.80 17.04 -13.76
C GLY A 77 -7.43 17.37 -12.30
N VAL A 78 -8.28 16.89 -11.38
CA VAL A 78 -8.23 17.20 -9.94
C VAL A 78 -7.81 15.98 -9.09
N THR A 79 -7.50 14.86 -9.72
CA THR A 79 -7.07 13.63 -9.04
C THR A 79 -5.74 13.83 -8.30
N GLU A 80 -5.45 12.98 -7.33
CA GLU A 80 -4.18 12.98 -6.60
C GLU A 80 -3.01 12.76 -7.57
N VAL A 81 -3.13 11.82 -8.48
CA VAL A 81 -2.15 11.55 -9.56
C VAL A 81 -1.84 12.82 -10.35
N ALA A 82 -2.87 13.58 -10.76
CA ALA A 82 -2.67 14.83 -11.52
C ALA A 82 -2.02 15.92 -10.66
N ARG A 83 -2.33 16.00 -9.38
CA ARG A 83 -1.66 16.91 -8.43
C ARG A 83 -0.19 16.56 -8.28
N ASN A 84 0.10 15.29 -8.06
CA ASN A 84 1.46 14.77 -7.91
C ASN A 84 2.28 14.95 -9.18
N ALA A 85 1.72 14.69 -10.37
CA ALA A 85 2.38 14.93 -11.64
C ALA A 85 2.75 16.41 -11.83
N ARG A 86 1.87 17.35 -11.46
CA ARG A 86 2.17 18.78 -11.48
C ARG A 86 3.26 19.16 -10.48
N GLN A 87 3.23 18.58 -9.29
CA GLN A 87 4.23 18.87 -8.25
C GLN A 87 5.60 18.33 -8.62
N ALA A 88 5.69 17.08 -9.11
CA ALA A 88 6.93 16.51 -9.62
C ALA A 88 7.53 17.37 -10.74
N SER A 89 6.70 17.80 -11.71
CA SER A 89 7.17 18.66 -12.78
C SER A 89 7.68 20.03 -12.28
N ARG A 90 7.07 20.61 -11.25
CA ARG A 90 7.58 21.85 -10.63
C ARG A 90 8.93 21.63 -9.96
N PHE A 91 9.11 20.54 -9.24
CA PHE A 91 10.40 20.22 -8.63
C PHE A 91 11.50 20.05 -9.68
N LEU A 92 11.19 19.36 -10.80
CA LEU A 92 12.13 19.20 -11.91
C LEU A 92 12.47 20.52 -12.56
N ASP A 93 11.50 21.37 -12.84
CA ASP A 93 11.71 22.72 -13.42
C ASP A 93 12.57 23.59 -12.49
N GLU A 94 12.29 23.62 -11.20
CA GLU A 94 13.07 24.35 -10.21
C GLU A 94 14.51 23.84 -10.11
N LEU A 95 14.73 22.52 -10.17
CA LEU A 95 16.08 21.94 -10.14
C LEU A 95 16.87 22.35 -11.38
N VAL A 96 16.27 22.25 -12.56
CA VAL A 96 16.90 22.63 -13.84
C VAL A 96 17.22 24.13 -13.85
N THR A 97 16.26 24.98 -13.50
CA THR A 97 16.39 26.43 -13.47
C THR A 97 17.51 26.85 -12.52
N THR A 98 17.47 26.37 -11.28
CA THR A 98 18.48 26.72 -10.25
C THR A 98 19.88 26.30 -10.71
N HIS A 99 20.02 25.10 -11.28
CA HIS A 99 21.31 24.61 -11.78
C HIS A 99 21.84 25.46 -12.95
N THR A 100 20.96 25.87 -13.86
CA THR A 100 21.33 26.72 -15.00
C THR A 100 21.75 28.13 -14.56
N GLU A 101 21.03 28.73 -13.63
CA GLU A 101 21.32 30.07 -13.09
C GLU A 101 22.66 30.12 -12.31
N GLN A 102 23.05 29.03 -11.67
CA GLN A 102 24.32 28.92 -10.94
C GLN A 102 25.53 28.65 -11.83
N GLY A 103 25.37 28.67 -13.16
CA GLY A 103 26.44 28.47 -14.11
C GLY A 103 26.97 27.04 -14.14
N GLY A 104 26.06 26.03 -14.04
CA GLY A 104 26.43 24.61 -14.13
C GLY A 104 27.28 24.33 -15.36
N GLY A 105 28.60 24.24 -15.17
CA GLY A 105 29.61 24.29 -16.23
C GLY A 105 29.50 23.13 -17.25
N ASP A 106 28.94 22.00 -16.84
CA ASP A 106 28.76 20.81 -17.69
C ASP A 106 27.32 20.67 -18.25
N GLY A 107 26.48 21.69 -18.05
CA GLY A 107 25.08 21.66 -18.44
C GLY A 107 24.29 20.55 -17.75
N ILE A 108 23.12 20.25 -18.27
CA ILE A 108 22.22 19.19 -17.70
C ILE A 108 22.83 17.77 -17.82
N SER A 109 23.73 17.57 -18.80
CA SER A 109 24.39 16.28 -19.04
C SER A 109 25.37 15.86 -17.94
N GLY A 110 25.93 16.82 -17.20
CA GLY A 110 26.78 16.53 -16.02
C GLY A 110 26.01 16.09 -14.75
N GLY A 111 24.69 16.07 -14.83
CA GLY A 111 23.78 15.78 -13.72
C GLY A 111 23.56 16.98 -12.79
N ILE A 112 22.35 17.14 -12.29
CA ILE A 112 21.89 18.23 -11.43
C ILE A 112 22.02 17.81 -9.96
N PRO A 113 22.78 18.52 -9.10
CA PRO A 113 22.89 18.19 -7.69
C PRO A 113 21.54 18.29 -6.97
N LEU A 114 21.17 17.27 -6.19
CA LEU A 114 19.91 17.23 -5.43
C LEU A 114 20.02 17.91 -4.06
N GLU A 115 21.24 18.10 -3.57
CA GLU A 115 21.52 18.60 -2.23
C GLU A 115 20.84 19.93 -1.91
N GLN A 116 20.80 20.84 -2.86
CA GLN A 116 20.30 22.21 -2.68
C GLN A 116 18.81 22.28 -2.33
N LYS A 117 18.00 21.34 -2.83
CA LYS A 117 16.55 21.28 -2.61
C LYS A 117 16.15 20.30 -1.52
N SER A 118 17.04 19.41 -1.14
CA SER A 118 16.80 18.38 -0.11
C SER A 118 17.23 18.79 1.29
N ASN A 119 17.76 20.01 1.49
CA ASN A 119 18.39 20.45 2.73
C ASN A 119 19.48 19.47 3.22
N GLY A 120 20.23 18.89 2.28
CA GLY A 120 21.29 17.93 2.56
C GLY A 120 20.83 16.48 2.74
N ALA A 121 19.53 16.20 2.61
CA ALA A 121 19.02 14.82 2.73
C ALA A 121 19.37 13.96 1.52
N ALA A 122 19.49 14.53 0.31
CA ALA A 122 19.95 13.86 -0.89
C ALA A 122 21.21 14.53 -1.44
N THR A 123 22.32 13.79 -1.50
CA THR A 123 23.63 14.26 -2.00
C THR A 123 23.96 13.71 -3.38
N GLY A 124 23.08 12.87 -3.95
CA GLY A 124 23.20 12.35 -5.31
C GLY A 124 22.88 13.40 -6.39
N ARG A 125 22.92 12.97 -7.64
CA ARG A 125 22.66 13.81 -8.80
C ARG A 125 21.48 13.28 -9.60
N LEU A 126 20.73 14.18 -10.20
CA LEU A 126 19.66 13.89 -11.15
C LEU A 126 20.20 13.98 -12.58
N TYR A 127 20.07 12.91 -13.32
CA TYR A 127 20.36 12.83 -14.75
C TYR A 127 19.05 12.76 -15.53
N LEU A 128 18.95 13.55 -16.58
CA LEU A 128 17.85 13.48 -17.54
C LEU A 128 18.34 12.80 -18.80
N GLN A 129 17.53 11.96 -19.42
CA GLN A 129 17.86 11.36 -20.70
C GLN A 129 17.91 12.44 -21.78
N THR A 130 19.09 12.61 -22.38
CA THR A 130 19.31 13.53 -23.49
C THR A 130 19.67 12.80 -24.79
N GLU A 131 20.02 11.52 -24.72
CA GLU A 131 20.47 10.70 -25.82
C GLU A 131 19.40 9.74 -26.32
N THR A 132 19.43 9.48 -27.64
CA THR A 132 18.57 8.45 -28.21
C THR A 132 19.13 7.06 -27.90
N ILE A 133 18.34 6.24 -27.28
CA ILE A 133 18.71 4.86 -26.88
C ILE A 133 18.34 3.91 -28.01
N THR A 134 19.33 3.26 -28.60
CA THR A 134 19.16 2.28 -29.68
C THR A 134 19.16 0.83 -29.21
N THR A 135 19.17 0.61 -27.91
CA THR A 135 19.16 -0.74 -27.33
C THR A 135 17.87 -1.47 -27.66
N THR A 136 17.97 -2.57 -28.39
CA THR A 136 16.84 -3.43 -28.74
C THR A 136 16.57 -4.42 -27.62
N LEU A 137 15.30 -4.48 -27.21
CA LEU A 137 14.77 -5.52 -26.33
C LEU A 137 14.56 -6.83 -27.10
N PRO A 138 14.47 -7.98 -26.39
CA PRO A 138 14.07 -9.23 -27.02
C PRO A 138 12.76 -9.10 -27.80
N PRO A 139 12.59 -9.81 -28.93
CA PRO A 139 11.39 -9.70 -29.77
C PRO A 139 10.08 -10.08 -29.05
N SER A 140 10.16 -10.80 -27.94
CA SER A 140 9.01 -11.13 -27.09
C SER A 140 8.41 -9.92 -26.36
N LEU A 141 9.16 -8.82 -26.24
CA LEU A 141 8.68 -7.56 -25.69
C LEU A 141 8.32 -6.63 -26.86
N ALA A 142 7.02 -6.41 -27.03
CA ALA A 142 6.51 -5.59 -28.14
C ALA A 142 7.13 -4.19 -28.12
N ASN A 143 7.70 -3.77 -29.24
CA ASN A 143 8.18 -2.41 -29.44
C ASN A 143 7.00 -1.42 -29.36
N GLY A 144 7.17 -0.31 -28.65
CA GLY A 144 6.21 0.79 -28.62
C GLY A 144 5.37 0.91 -27.34
N LYS A 145 5.47 0.01 -26.37
CA LYS A 145 4.90 0.24 -25.04
C LYS A 145 5.88 1.09 -24.21
N ALA A 146 5.34 2.07 -23.49
CA ALA A 146 6.08 2.97 -22.61
C ALA A 146 7.01 2.22 -21.65
N ASP A 147 6.47 1.25 -20.92
CA ASP A 147 7.25 0.39 -19.99
C ASP A 147 8.47 -0.24 -20.66
N ASN A 148 8.32 -0.72 -21.90
CA ASN A 148 9.40 -1.40 -22.60
C ASN A 148 10.50 -0.42 -23.00
N GLN A 149 10.17 0.85 -23.27
CA GLN A 149 11.17 1.88 -23.55
C GLN A 149 12.00 2.19 -22.30
N ILE A 150 11.37 2.29 -21.12
CA ILE A 150 12.09 2.44 -19.85
C ILE A 150 13.01 1.25 -19.59
N LEU A 151 12.55 0.01 -19.86
CA LEU A 151 13.41 -1.18 -19.74
C LEU A 151 14.61 -1.14 -20.69
N ALA A 152 14.44 -0.61 -21.91
CA ALA A 152 15.54 -0.41 -22.85
C ALA A 152 16.57 0.60 -22.31
N VAL A 153 16.10 1.68 -21.66
CA VAL A 153 16.95 2.65 -20.96
C VAL A 153 17.76 1.98 -19.87
N VAL A 154 17.11 1.21 -18.97
CA VAL A 154 17.82 0.51 -17.89
C VAL A 154 18.88 -0.45 -18.43
N MET A 155 18.51 -1.23 -19.45
CA MET A 155 19.45 -2.15 -20.10
C MET A 155 20.64 -1.44 -20.74
N HIS A 156 20.40 -0.30 -21.38
CA HIS A 156 21.44 0.53 -21.96
C HIS A 156 22.40 1.04 -20.89
N LEU A 157 21.87 1.64 -19.83
CA LEU A 157 22.67 2.19 -18.74
C LEU A 157 23.48 1.10 -18.00
N ALA A 158 22.90 -0.08 -17.80
CA ALA A 158 23.59 -1.21 -17.17
C ALA A 158 24.79 -1.68 -18.04
N ARG A 159 24.67 -1.64 -19.37
CA ARG A 159 25.79 -1.94 -20.28
C ARG A 159 26.83 -0.82 -20.33
N LEU A 160 26.40 0.43 -20.27
CA LEU A 160 27.27 1.60 -20.30
C LEU A 160 28.10 1.71 -19.01
N HIS A 161 27.52 1.32 -17.88
CA HIS A 161 28.13 1.43 -16.55
C HIS A 161 28.31 0.06 -15.87
N PRO A 162 29.15 -0.85 -16.39
CA PRO A 162 29.25 -2.22 -15.90
C PRO A 162 29.83 -2.35 -14.48
N ARG A 163 30.37 -1.25 -13.92
CA ARG A 163 30.90 -1.18 -12.56
C ARG A 163 29.95 -0.51 -11.56
N ARG A 164 28.79 -0.12 -12.03
CA ARG A 164 27.79 0.60 -11.23
C ARG A 164 26.49 -0.20 -11.17
N ASP A 165 25.90 -0.27 -10.00
CA ASP A 165 24.58 -0.88 -9.85
C ASP A 165 23.52 0.03 -10.45
N VAL A 166 22.97 -0.36 -11.59
CA VAL A 166 21.82 0.31 -12.22
C VAL A 166 20.56 -0.45 -11.84
N VAL A 167 19.62 0.24 -11.21
CA VAL A 167 18.41 -0.37 -10.63
C VAL A 167 17.17 0.36 -11.12
N LEU A 168 16.23 -0.38 -11.69
CA LEU A 168 14.89 0.14 -11.97
C LEU A 168 14.10 0.27 -10.66
N VAL A 169 13.49 1.43 -10.43
CA VAL A 169 12.53 1.63 -9.34
C VAL A 169 11.15 1.86 -9.94
N SER A 170 10.20 0.98 -9.60
CA SER A 170 8.84 1.05 -10.13
C SER A 170 7.85 0.46 -9.12
N LYS A 171 6.68 1.08 -9.00
CA LYS A 171 5.53 0.55 -8.25
C LYS A 171 4.82 -0.57 -9.00
N ASP A 172 4.97 -0.66 -10.32
CA ASP A 172 4.36 -1.71 -11.14
C ASP A 172 5.09 -3.04 -10.97
N ILE A 173 4.39 -4.01 -10.39
CA ILE A 173 4.88 -5.38 -10.18
C ILE A 173 5.26 -6.03 -11.52
N ASN A 174 4.45 -5.85 -12.58
CA ASN A 174 4.70 -6.45 -13.88
C ASN A 174 5.96 -5.88 -14.52
N MET A 175 6.19 -4.58 -14.36
CA MET A 175 7.41 -3.93 -14.83
C MET A 175 8.66 -4.49 -14.14
N ARG A 176 8.60 -4.67 -12.81
CA ARG A 176 9.70 -5.29 -12.04
C ARG A 176 9.93 -6.75 -12.43
N ILE A 177 8.86 -7.52 -12.69
CA ILE A 177 8.98 -8.91 -13.18
C ILE A 177 9.66 -8.94 -14.56
N LYS A 178 9.23 -8.08 -15.49
CA LYS A 178 9.86 -7.97 -16.82
C LYS A 178 11.35 -7.61 -16.71
N ALA A 179 11.71 -6.63 -15.88
CA ALA A 179 13.09 -6.23 -15.64
C ALA A 179 13.94 -7.41 -15.16
N ARG A 180 13.46 -8.14 -14.13
CA ARG A 180 14.17 -9.31 -13.59
C ARG A 180 14.29 -10.44 -14.62
N ALA A 181 13.29 -10.66 -15.45
CA ALA A 181 13.35 -11.64 -16.55
C ALA A 181 14.41 -11.28 -17.60
N LEU A 182 14.74 -9.99 -17.74
CA LEU A 182 15.82 -9.50 -18.59
C LEU A 182 17.18 -9.49 -17.87
N GLY A 183 17.28 -9.98 -16.63
CA GLY A 183 18.50 -9.94 -15.83
C GLY A 183 18.84 -8.56 -15.27
N LEU A 184 17.88 -7.62 -15.26
CA LEU A 184 18.05 -6.28 -14.69
C LEU A 184 17.67 -6.24 -13.22
N ALA A 185 18.37 -5.44 -12.41
CA ALA A 185 17.99 -5.17 -11.05
C ALA A 185 16.73 -4.30 -11.02
N ALA A 186 15.77 -4.68 -10.20
CA ALA A 186 14.53 -3.92 -10.03
C ALA A 186 14.03 -3.96 -8.60
N GLU A 187 13.67 -2.81 -8.04
CA GLU A 187 13.20 -2.60 -6.68
C GLU A 187 11.82 -1.93 -6.69
N ASP A 188 11.04 -2.18 -5.63
CA ASP A 188 9.82 -1.44 -5.36
C ASP A 188 10.18 -0.10 -4.69
N TYR A 189 9.39 0.92 -4.94
CA TYR A 189 9.49 2.15 -4.19
C TYR A 189 8.69 2.02 -2.89
N PHE A 190 9.37 1.74 -1.80
CA PHE A 190 8.79 1.74 -0.47
C PHE A 190 8.93 3.15 0.12
N ASN A 191 7.82 3.84 0.21
CA ASN A 191 7.69 4.98 1.09
C ASN A 191 6.69 4.59 2.17
N ASP A 192 6.96 4.96 3.43
CA ASP A 192 6.07 4.73 4.59
C ASP A 192 4.73 5.47 4.50
N LYS A 193 4.25 5.77 3.30
CA LYS A 193 2.85 6.10 3.09
C LYS A 193 2.05 4.84 3.37
N VAL A 194 1.36 4.90 4.49
CA VAL A 194 0.35 3.95 4.92
C VAL A 194 -0.44 3.40 3.73
N LEU A 195 -0.40 2.09 3.55
CA LEU A 195 -1.24 1.22 2.71
C LEU A 195 -2.02 1.95 1.61
N GLU A 196 -1.50 1.89 0.37
CA GLU A 196 -2.13 2.53 -0.79
C GLU A 196 -3.35 1.80 -1.30
N ASP A 197 -3.42 0.52 -1.02
CA ASP A 197 -4.53 -0.32 -1.41
C ASP A 197 -5.50 -0.40 -0.24
N THR A 198 -6.45 0.55 -0.19
CA THR A 198 -7.53 0.53 0.79
C THR A 198 -8.40 -0.73 0.65
N GLU A 199 -8.35 -1.42 -0.49
CA GLU A 199 -9.04 -2.69 -0.71
C GLU A 199 -8.38 -3.85 0.06
N LEU A 200 -7.09 -3.73 0.41
CA LEU A 200 -6.38 -4.69 1.25
C LEU A 200 -6.55 -4.42 2.75
N LEU A 201 -7.13 -3.29 3.13
CA LEU A 201 -7.44 -3.02 4.51
C LEU A 201 -8.60 -3.89 4.96
N TYR A 202 -8.46 -4.43 6.16
CA TYR A 202 -9.57 -5.08 6.84
C TYR A 202 -10.74 -4.10 6.95
N SER A 203 -11.88 -4.46 6.35
CA SER A 203 -13.05 -3.58 6.25
C SER A 203 -13.72 -3.31 7.59
N GLY A 204 -13.49 -4.17 8.58
CA GLY A 204 -14.19 -4.17 9.85
C GLY A 204 -15.64 -4.64 9.75
N MET A 205 -16.03 -5.19 8.60
CA MET A 205 -17.39 -5.61 8.31
C MET A 205 -17.41 -6.96 7.58
N GLU A 206 -18.33 -7.83 8.00
CA GLU A 206 -18.58 -9.13 7.35
C GLU A 206 -20.04 -9.21 6.92
N GLU A 207 -20.23 -9.53 5.63
CA GLU A 207 -21.57 -9.81 5.11
C GLU A 207 -21.96 -11.24 5.48
N LEU A 208 -23.06 -11.37 6.22
CA LEU A 208 -23.57 -12.67 6.61
C LEU A 208 -24.21 -13.36 5.40
N PRO A 209 -24.01 -14.67 5.21
CA PRO A 209 -24.64 -15.40 4.12
C PRO A 209 -26.16 -15.34 4.20
N ALA A 210 -26.85 -15.33 3.06
CA ALA A 210 -28.30 -15.21 3.00
C ALA A 210 -29.04 -16.30 3.80
N ASP A 211 -28.42 -17.46 3.92
CA ASP A 211 -28.94 -18.62 4.68
C ASP A 211 -28.45 -18.64 6.15
N PHE A 212 -27.95 -17.51 6.66
CA PHE A 212 -27.40 -17.39 8.02
C PHE A 212 -28.37 -17.89 9.09
N TRP A 213 -29.62 -17.44 9.05
CA TRP A 213 -30.63 -17.81 10.04
C TRP A 213 -31.00 -19.30 9.93
N GLU A 214 -31.00 -19.88 8.74
CA GLU A 214 -31.29 -21.29 8.54
C GLU A 214 -30.16 -22.18 9.08
N LYS A 215 -28.91 -21.81 8.83
CA LYS A 215 -27.72 -22.58 9.25
C LYS A 215 -27.42 -22.47 10.74
N HIS A 216 -27.70 -21.32 11.32
CA HIS A 216 -27.36 -21.02 12.73
C HIS A 216 -28.58 -21.03 13.67
N GLY A 217 -29.79 -20.93 13.15
CA GLY A 217 -31.04 -20.73 13.91
C GLY A 217 -31.31 -21.76 15.01
N LYS A 218 -30.94 -23.03 14.80
CA LYS A 218 -31.12 -24.10 15.80
C LYS A 218 -30.22 -23.98 17.05
N GLY A 219 -29.17 -23.16 16.96
CA GLY A 219 -28.20 -22.96 18.05
C GLY A 219 -28.10 -21.50 18.51
N ILE A 220 -29.01 -20.64 18.07
CA ILE A 220 -29.02 -19.23 18.45
C ILE A 220 -29.82 -19.04 19.73
N GLU A 221 -29.16 -18.50 20.75
CA GLU A 221 -29.83 -17.95 21.95
C GLU A 221 -29.91 -16.44 21.78
N SER A 222 -31.05 -15.83 22.08
CA SER A 222 -31.20 -14.38 22.05
C SER A 222 -31.91 -13.83 23.29
N TRP A 223 -31.46 -12.64 23.73
CA TRP A 223 -32.06 -11.92 24.86
C TRP A 223 -31.87 -10.42 24.68
N GLN A 224 -32.63 -9.64 25.42
CA GLN A 224 -32.50 -8.18 25.40
C GLN A 224 -31.70 -7.68 26.62
N GLN A 225 -30.78 -6.77 26.38
CA GLN A 225 -29.98 -6.12 27.41
C GLN A 225 -29.59 -4.71 26.97
N GLY A 226 -29.84 -3.71 27.83
CA GLY A 226 -29.42 -2.32 27.56
C GLY A 226 -30.01 -1.68 26.29
N GLY A 227 -31.19 -2.14 25.86
CA GLY A 227 -31.83 -1.66 24.62
C GLY A 227 -31.32 -2.33 23.33
N HIS A 228 -30.43 -3.29 23.45
CA HIS A 228 -29.93 -4.11 22.34
C HIS A 228 -30.41 -5.55 22.45
N THR A 229 -30.54 -6.23 21.32
CA THR A 229 -30.73 -7.68 21.30
C THR A 229 -29.37 -8.34 21.15
N LEU A 230 -29.05 -9.23 22.07
CA LEU A 230 -27.84 -10.04 22.05
C LEU A 230 -28.16 -11.40 21.45
N TYR A 231 -27.26 -11.87 20.58
CA TYR A 231 -27.35 -13.18 19.95
C TYR A 231 -26.10 -13.97 20.26
N ARG A 232 -26.25 -15.11 20.89
CA ARG A 232 -25.17 -16.08 21.05
C ARG A 232 -25.30 -17.10 19.94
N ILE A 233 -24.28 -17.11 19.05
CA ILE A 233 -24.24 -17.98 17.89
C ILE A 233 -23.11 -19.00 18.00
N THR A 234 -23.33 -20.18 17.44
CA THR A 234 -22.32 -21.21 17.25
C THR A 234 -22.40 -21.68 15.78
N GLY A 235 -21.27 -22.05 15.19
CA GLY A 235 -21.31 -22.60 13.85
C GLY A 235 -20.08 -22.26 12.99
N PRO A 236 -20.17 -22.52 11.68
CA PRO A 236 -19.04 -22.42 10.79
C PRO A 236 -18.53 -20.97 10.58
N LEU A 237 -19.37 -19.96 10.82
CA LEU A 237 -18.98 -18.54 10.68
C LEU A 237 -18.04 -18.07 11.79
N VAL A 238 -18.17 -18.63 13.02
CA VAL A 238 -17.44 -18.12 14.19
C VAL A 238 -15.92 -18.07 14.02
N PRO A 239 -15.25 -19.01 13.34
CA PRO A 239 -13.80 -18.92 13.10
C PRO A 239 -13.35 -17.81 12.15
N SER A 240 -14.26 -17.25 11.32
CA SER A 240 -13.92 -16.22 10.32
C SER A 240 -14.18 -14.80 10.80
N ILE A 241 -14.98 -14.60 11.86
CA ILE A 241 -15.29 -13.28 12.40
C ILE A 241 -14.34 -12.88 13.51
N LEU A 242 -14.20 -11.56 13.70
CA LEU A 242 -13.33 -10.98 14.74
C LEU A 242 -14.11 -10.17 15.76
N THR A 243 -13.58 -10.06 16.98
CA THR A 243 -14.16 -9.18 18.01
C THR A 243 -14.10 -7.72 17.53
N ASN A 244 -15.18 -6.98 17.76
CA ASN A 244 -15.45 -5.61 17.27
C ASN A 244 -15.72 -5.50 15.77
N GLU A 245 -15.82 -6.60 15.05
CA GLU A 245 -16.27 -6.62 13.67
C GLU A 245 -17.78 -6.40 13.57
N PHE A 246 -18.20 -5.67 12.55
CA PHE A 246 -19.63 -5.55 12.23
C PHE A 246 -20.06 -6.74 11.37
N ALA A 247 -21.22 -7.30 11.72
CA ALA A 247 -21.86 -8.34 10.92
C ALA A 247 -23.19 -7.79 10.39
N TYR A 248 -23.46 -7.96 9.11
CA TYR A 248 -24.68 -7.44 8.51
C TYR A 248 -25.30 -8.42 7.53
N LEU A 249 -26.64 -8.34 7.42
CA LEU A 249 -27.44 -9.07 6.43
C LEU A 249 -28.56 -8.14 5.96
N GLU A 250 -28.61 -7.90 4.65
CA GLU A 250 -29.56 -6.98 4.01
C GLU A 250 -30.31 -7.67 2.88
N PRO A 251 -31.23 -8.63 3.20
CA PRO A 251 -31.97 -9.33 2.17
C PRO A 251 -32.98 -8.41 1.49
N PRO A 252 -33.19 -8.53 0.17
CA PRO A 252 -34.13 -7.71 -0.56
C PRO A 252 -35.57 -7.89 0.00
N GLY A 253 -36.20 -6.75 0.39
CA GLY A 253 -37.58 -6.74 0.87
C GLY A 253 -37.79 -7.13 2.33
N GLU A 254 -36.75 -7.38 3.07
CA GLU A 254 -36.79 -7.67 4.51
C GLU A 254 -36.07 -6.58 5.32
N ALA A 255 -36.31 -6.57 6.63
CA ALA A 255 -35.60 -5.66 7.52
C ALA A 255 -34.11 -6.04 7.62
N PRO A 256 -33.20 -5.06 7.50
CA PRO A 256 -31.77 -5.33 7.61
C PRO A 256 -31.41 -5.76 9.03
N PHE A 257 -30.47 -6.69 9.13
CA PHE A 257 -29.86 -7.10 10.40
C PHE A 257 -28.46 -6.52 10.47
N HIS A 258 -28.20 -5.69 11.48
CA HIS A 258 -26.89 -5.10 11.75
C HIS A 258 -26.49 -5.38 13.19
N ALA A 259 -25.31 -5.94 13.39
CA ALA A 259 -24.78 -6.28 14.71
C ALA A 259 -23.26 -6.04 14.78
N ILE A 260 -22.75 -5.98 15.98
CA ILE A 260 -21.30 -5.97 16.26
C ILE A 260 -20.95 -7.23 17.06
N VAL A 261 -19.83 -7.83 16.76
CA VAL A 261 -19.27 -8.97 17.49
C VAL A 261 -18.66 -8.46 18.79
N LYS A 262 -19.26 -8.78 19.94
CA LYS A 262 -18.77 -8.35 21.26
C LYS A 262 -17.67 -9.24 21.79
N GLU A 263 -17.85 -10.55 21.69
CA GLU A 263 -16.95 -11.53 22.29
C GLU A 263 -16.92 -12.80 21.45
N ILE A 264 -15.78 -13.48 21.46
CA ILE A 264 -15.62 -14.80 20.85
C ILE A 264 -14.95 -15.73 21.86
N HIS A 265 -15.62 -16.83 22.18
CA HIS A 265 -15.12 -17.86 23.06
C HIS A 265 -15.12 -19.23 22.36
N GLY A 266 -13.98 -19.64 21.86
CA GLY A 266 -13.83 -20.90 21.14
C GLY A 266 -14.69 -20.95 19.88
N ARG A 267 -15.80 -21.69 19.90
CA ARG A 267 -16.72 -21.84 18.75
C ARG A 267 -18.02 -21.07 18.93
N THR A 268 -18.05 -20.15 19.87
CA THR A 268 -19.25 -19.35 20.20
C THR A 268 -18.90 -17.88 20.06
N ALA A 269 -19.75 -17.10 19.41
CA ALA A 269 -19.65 -15.66 19.33
C ALA A 269 -20.89 -14.99 19.90
N LEU A 270 -20.71 -13.82 20.51
CA LEU A 270 -21.77 -12.96 21.03
C LEU A 270 -21.89 -11.72 20.13
N LEU A 271 -23.04 -11.59 19.47
CA LEU A 271 -23.36 -10.44 18.64
C LEU A 271 -24.35 -9.52 19.38
N SER A 272 -24.21 -8.23 19.22
CA SER A 272 -25.15 -7.22 19.76
C SER A 272 -25.72 -6.40 18.61
N THR A 273 -27.05 -6.26 18.53
CA THR A 273 -27.66 -5.38 17.53
C THR A 273 -27.22 -3.93 17.71
N LEU A 274 -27.18 -3.20 16.60
CA LEU A 274 -26.79 -1.81 16.57
C LEU A 274 -27.98 -0.87 16.76
N LYS A 275 -27.71 0.32 17.27
CA LYS A 275 -28.67 1.41 17.27
C LYS A 275 -28.76 2.00 15.88
N ASP A 276 -29.97 2.26 15.43
CA ASP A 276 -30.22 2.90 14.14
C ASP A 276 -30.18 4.43 14.28
N TYR A 277 -29.13 5.04 13.72
CA TYR A 277 -28.92 6.49 13.66
C TYR A 277 -29.45 7.13 12.37
N SER A 278 -30.15 6.39 11.49
CA SER A 278 -30.75 6.96 10.30
C SER A 278 -31.98 7.81 10.63
N HIS A 279 -32.66 7.51 11.74
CA HIS A 279 -33.84 8.24 12.17
C HIS A 279 -33.49 9.51 12.96
N GLN A 280 -34.22 10.60 12.67
CA GLN A 280 -34.05 11.90 13.31
C GLN A 280 -34.12 11.84 14.86
N LYS A 281 -34.94 10.95 15.42
CA LYS A 281 -35.05 10.74 16.88
C LYS A 281 -33.76 10.24 17.55
N ASN A 282 -32.90 9.62 16.78
CA ASN A 282 -31.62 9.04 17.23
C ASN A 282 -30.40 9.87 16.77
N ASN A 283 -30.62 11.10 16.24
CA ASN A 283 -29.52 11.92 15.79
C ASN A 283 -28.49 12.19 16.92
N VAL A 284 -27.24 12.39 16.49
CA VAL A 284 -26.14 12.78 17.38
C VAL A 284 -25.76 14.20 16.98
N TRP A 285 -26.07 15.19 17.82
CA TRP A 285 -25.83 16.60 17.55
C TRP A 285 -26.40 17.10 16.21
N GLY A 286 -27.56 16.59 15.82
CA GLY A 286 -28.21 16.92 14.55
C GLY A 286 -27.73 16.09 13.36
N ILE A 287 -26.77 15.20 13.55
CA ILE A 287 -26.24 14.30 12.51
C ILE A 287 -27.04 12.98 12.53
N THR A 288 -27.48 12.55 11.35
CA THR A 288 -28.06 11.21 11.11
C THR A 288 -27.18 10.46 10.10
N SER A 289 -27.17 9.13 10.21
CA SER A 289 -26.48 8.31 9.21
C SER A 289 -27.25 8.27 7.90
N ARG A 290 -26.54 8.34 6.78
CA ARG A 290 -27.11 8.27 5.43
C ARG A 290 -26.90 6.89 4.77
N ASN A 291 -25.97 6.13 5.30
CA ASN A 291 -25.65 4.78 4.84
C ASN A 291 -25.26 3.91 6.03
N ARG A 292 -25.05 2.62 5.77
CA ARG A 292 -24.68 1.61 6.74
C ARG A 292 -23.35 1.93 7.44
N GLU A 293 -22.34 2.30 6.68
CA GLU A 293 -20.98 2.58 7.17
C GLU A 293 -20.99 3.76 8.15
N GLN A 294 -21.76 4.81 7.87
CA GLN A 294 -21.94 5.93 8.80
C GLN A 294 -22.70 5.51 10.06
N ASN A 295 -23.67 4.59 9.93
CA ASN A 295 -24.35 4.03 11.12
C ASN A 295 -23.40 3.23 12.00
N PHE A 296 -22.52 2.44 11.39
CA PHE A 296 -21.50 1.68 12.11
C PHE A 296 -20.50 2.61 12.81
N ALA A 297 -20.01 3.63 12.10
CA ALA A 297 -19.14 4.64 12.67
C ALA A 297 -19.76 5.35 13.88
N LEU A 298 -21.05 5.77 13.78
CA LEU A 298 -21.74 6.41 14.90
C LEU A 298 -21.91 5.45 16.09
N ASN A 299 -22.17 4.16 15.85
CA ASN A 299 -22.25 3.18 16.94
C ASN A 299 -20.91 3.02 17.67
N LEU A 300 -19.77 3.05 16.97
CA LEU A 300 -18.45 3.03 17.60
C LEU A 300 -18.15 4.32 18.37
N LEU A 301 -18.35 5.49 17.71
CA LEU A 301 -18.03 6.81 18.29
C LEU A 301 -18.89 7.14 19.53
N MET A 302 -20.10 6.59 19.59
CA MET A 302 -21.01 6.79 20.74
C MET A 302 -20.88 5.71 21.81
N ASN A 303 -20.01 4.72 21.60
CA ASN A 303 -19.75 3.66 22.57
C ASN A 303 -18.61 4.10 23.50
N THR A 304 -18.93 4.32 24.78
CA THR A 304 -17.97 4.74 25.81
C THR A 304 -16.95 3.65 26.20
N ASP A 305 -17.20 2.40 25.80
CA ASP A 305 -16.29 1.27 26.06
C ASP A 305 -15.20 1.15 24.99
N VAL A 306 -15.23 1.99 23.94
CA VAL A 306 -14.26 2.01 22.85
C VAL A 306 -13.36 3.21 22.99
N ASP A 307 -12.11 3.00 23.34
CA ASP A 307 -11.13 4.08 23.57
C ASP A 307 -10.56 4.65 22.27
N PHE A 308 -10.54 3.88 21.17
CA PHE A 308 -9.94 4.28 19.92
C PHE A 308 -10.72 3.77 18.70
N VAL A 309 -11.03 4.67 17.77
CA VAL A 309 -11.75 4.37 16.53
C VAL A 309 -10.93 4.89 15.35
N THR A 310 -10.69 4.03 14.36
CA THR A 310 -10.09 4.42 13.07
C THR A 310 -11.16 4.42 11.99
N LEU A 311 -11.30 5.54 11.29
CA LEU A 311 -12.13 5.67 10.10
C LEU A 311 -11.23 5.86 8.89
N VAL A 312 -11.37 4.99 7.89
CA VAL A 312 -10.64 5.07 6.63
C VAL A 312 -11.65 5.31 5.51
N GLY A 313 -11.34 6.27 4.64
CA GLY A 313 -12.18 6.60 3.51
C GLY A 313 -11.42 7.39 2.46
N GLN A 314 -11.88 7.32 1.21
CA GLN A 314 -11.38 8.18 0.15
C GLN A 314 -11.96 9.59 0.34
N ALA A 315 -11.13 10.61 0.19
CA ALA A 315 -11.60 11.98 0.14
C ALA A 315 -12.41 12.17 -1.15
N GLY A 316 -13.69 12.54 -1.01
CA GLY A 316 -14.60 12.82 -2.10
C GLY A 316 -14.26 14.11 -2.85
#